data_f9615d24acc46af98e72688ab9483e80
#
_entry.id   f9615d24acc46af98e72688ab9483e80
#
_cell.length_a   1.000
_cell.length_b   1.000
_cell.length_c   1.000
_cell.angle_alpha   90.00
_cell.angle_beta   90.00
_cell.angle_gamma   90.00
#
_symmetry.space_group_name_H-M   'P 1'
#
loop_
_entity.id
_entity.type
_entity.pdbx_description
1 polymer ?
#
loop_
_entity_poly.entity_id
_entity_poly.type
_entity_poly.pdbx_seq_one_letter_code
_entity_poly.pdbx_strand_id
1 'polypeptide(L)'
;MKIEGEAKLLRIFTGESDKIHSIPVYEKIVLDARKAGLAGATVFKGIMSFGGTSRIHTTKILRLSEDLPLIIDIVDEITKIEQFIPVIDKIFEEANCGGLVTLEKAEIIRYTSTRT
;
A
#
# COMPACT_ATOMS: atom_id res chain seq x y z
N MET A 1 21.85 -1.98 4.24
CA MET A 1 21.41 -1.15 3.11
C MET A 1 21.27 0.29 3.53
N LYS A 2 21.68 1.19 2.71
CA LYS A 2 21.59 2.64 2.99
C LYS A 2 21.04 3.34 1.77
N ILE A 3 20.01 4.15 1.98
CA ILE A 3 19.37 4.89 0.90
C ILE A 3 19.27 6.35 1.33
N GLU A 4 19.71 7.26 0.48
CA GLU A 4 19.63 8.69 0.73
C GLU A 4 19.32 9.42 -0.57
N GLY A 5 18.73 10.59 -0.46
CA GLY A 5 18.46 11.45 -1.59
C GLY A 5 17.08 11.29 -2.18
N GLU A 6 17.00 11.45 -3.52
CA GLU A 6 15.72 11.43 -4.20
C GLU A 6 15.05 10.06 -4.17
N ALA A 7 13.76 10.08 -3.85
CA ALA A 7 12.97 8.86 -3.75
C ALA A 7 11.54 9.17 -4.15
N LYS A 8 10.71 8.16 -4.11
CA LYS A 8 9.26 8.30 -4.28
C LYS A 8 8.55 7.69 -3.10
N LEU A 9 7.46 8.30 -2.70
CA LEU A 9 6.51 7.70 -1.79
C LEU A 9 5.39 7.13 -2.64
N LEU A 10 5.24 5.82 -2.59
CA LEU A 10 4.15 5.12 -3.25
C LEU A 10 3.11 4.85 -2.17
N ARG A 11 1.91 5.36 -2.38
CA ARG A 11 0.82 5.18 -1.43
C ARG A 11 -0.33 4.47 -2.10
N ILE A 12 -0.78 3.38 -1.50
CA ILE A 12 -1.78 2.50 -2.08
C ILE A 12 -2.94 2.39 -1.10
N PHE A 13 -4.15 2.68 -1.58
CA PHE A 13 -5.37 2.55 -0.79
C PHE A 13 -6.13 1.32 -1.23
N THR A 14 -6.46 0.45 -0.30
CA THR A 14 -7.27 -0.74 -0.55
C THR A 14 -8.33 -0.85 0.53
N GLY A 15 -9.35 -1.68 0.30
CA GLY A 15 -10.30 -2.00 1.37
C GLY A 15 -9.77 -3.20 2.16
N GLU A 16 -10.05 -3.24 3.46
CA GLU A 16 -9.56 -4.33 4.28
C GLU A 16 -10.16 -5.67 3.92
N SER A 17 -11.35 -5.68 3.28
CA SER A 17 -11.99 -6.92 2.87
C SER A 17 -11.66 -7.36 1.45
N ASP A 18 -10.92 -6.54 0.69
CA ASP A 18 -10.52 -6.92 -0.66
C ASP A 18 -9.55 -8.10 -0.62
N LYS A 19 -9.79 -9.07 -1.47
CA LYS A 19 -8.99 -10.30 -1.51
C LYS A 19 -8.55 -10.66 -2.92
N ILE A 20 -7.39 -11.30 -2.97
CA ILE A 20 -6.87 -11.91 -4.17
C ILE A 20 -6.56 -13.38 -3.83
N HIS A 21 -7.24 -14.31 -4.50
CA HIS A 21 -7.07 -15.75 -4.26
C HIS A 21 -7.11 -16.11 -2.78
N SER A 22 -8.09 -15.60 -2.06
CA SER A 22 -8.32 -15.88 -0.63
C SER A 22 -7.40 -15.17 0.35
N ILE A 23 -6.43 -14.40 -0.11
CA ILE A 23 -5.61 -13.60 0.80
C ILE A 23 -5.96 -12.12 0.66
N PRO A 24 -5.82 -11.33 1.72
CA PRO A 24 -6.09 -9.90 1.63
C PRO A 24 -5.18 -9.21 0.62
N VAL A 25 -5.73 -8.28 -0.15
CA VAL A 25 -4.97 -7.55 -1.15
C VAL A 25 -3.78 -6.83 -0.52
N TYR A 26 -3.98 -6.17 0.64
CA TYR A 26 -2.88 -5.46 1.29
C TYR A 26 -1.74 -6.40 1.66
N GLU A 27 -2.07 -7.60 2.10
CA GLU A 27 -1.05 -8.59 2.47
C GLU A 27 -0.24 -9.02 1.25
N LYS A 28 -0.92 -9.27 0.14
CA LYS A 28 -0.27 -9.62 -1.11
C LYS A 28 0.70 -8.53 -1.55
N ILE A 29 0.28 -7.27 -1.45
CA ILE A 29 1.13 -6.13 -1.82
C ILE A 29 2.39 -6.10 -0.96
N VAL A 30 2.23 -6.24 0.35
CA VAL A 30 3.38 -6.22 1.28
C VAL A 30 4.33 -7.37 1.00
N LEU A 31 3.79 -8.58 0.79
CA LEU A 31 4.63 -9.75 0.50
C LEU A 31 5.37 -9.58 -0.82
N ASP A 32 4.71 -9.07 -1.84
CA ASP A 32 5.35 -8.86 -3.13
C ASP A 32 6.38 -7.73 -3.09
N ALA A 33 6.14 -6.69 -2.27
CA ALA A 33 7.11 -5.63 -2.07
C ALA A 33 8.39 -6.18 -1.44
N ARG A 34 8.25 -7.04 -0.46
CA ARG A 34 9.40 -7.69 0.18
C ARG A 34 10.15 -8.55 -0.83
N LYS A 35 9.43 -9.31 -1.62
CA LYS A 35 10.00 -10.19 -2.64
C LYS A 35 10.75 -9.39 -3.71
N ALA A 36 10.24 -8.21 -4.06
CA ALA A 36 10.85 -7.34 -5.04
C ALA A 36 12.08 -6.61 -4.51
N GLY A 37 12.39 -6.74 -3.23
CA GLY A 37 13.56 -6.11 -2.64
C GLY A 37 13.38 -4.65 -2.28
N LEU A 38 12.14 -4.19 -2.11
CA LEU A 38 11.89 -2.84 -1.63
C LEU A 38 12.32 -2.70 -0.17
N ALA A 39 12.71 -1.48 0.21
CA ALA A 39 13.29 -1.22 1.53
C ALA A 39 12.31 -1.48 2.67
N GLY A 40 11.02 -1.29 2.43
CA GLY A 40 10.03 -1.53 3.45
C GLY A 40 8.65 -1.16 2.98
N ALA A 41 7.64 -1.57 3.75
CA ALA A 41 6.26 -1.21 3.51
C ALA A 41 5.56 -1.13 4.86
N THR A 42 4.72 -0.11 5.03
CA THR A 42 3.97 0.07 6.26
C THR A 42 2.49 0.17 5.93
N VAL A 43 1.67 -0.52 6.71
CA VAL A 43 0.23 -0.51 6.52
C VAL A 43 -0.43 0.27 7.64
N PHE A 44 -1.30 1.22 7.26
CA PHE A 44 -2.12 1.98 8.19
C PHE A 44 -3.57 1.64 7.97
N LYS A 45 -4.36 1.73 8.99
CA LYS A 45 -5.81 1.53 8.87
C LYS A 45 -6.51 2.87 9.05
N GLY A 46 -7.35 3.24 8.08
CA GLY A 46 -8.16 4.44 8.20
C GLY A 46 -9.29 4.20 9.18
N ILE A 47 -9.65 5.23 9.93
CA ILE A 47 -10.71 5.12 10.92
C ILE A 47 -12.05 5.66 10.41
N MET A 48 -12.02 6.36 9.28
CA MET A 48 -13.21 6.91 8.66
C MET A 48 -12.86 7.27 7.21
N SER A 49 -13.75 6.99 6.29
CA SER A 49 -13.46 7.23 4.89
C SER A 49 -14.74 7.19 4.05
N PHE A 50 -14.72 7.88 2.92
CA PHE A 50 -15.67 7.59 1.85
C PHE A 50 -14.95 7.78 0.53
N GLY A 51 -15.38 7.05 -0.47
CA GLY A 51 -14.77 7.11 -1.79
C GLY A 51 -15.18 5.89 -2.60
N GLY A 52 -15.07 5.97 -3.91
CA GLY A 52 -15.49 4.90 -4.79
C GLY A 52 -16.98 4.66 -4.80
N THR A 53 -17.56 4.31 -3.68
CA THR A 53 -18.98 4.03 -3.53
C THR A 53 -19.77 5.19 -2.91
N SER A 54 -19.10 6.26 -2.52
CA SER A 54 -19.69 7.41 -1.81
C SER A 54 -20.24 7.04 -0.44
N ARG A 55 -19.88 5.89 0.07
CA ARG A 55 -20.33 5.42 1.36
C ARG A 55 -19.29 5.76 2.43
N ILE A 56 -19.76 6.27 3.57
CA ILE A 56 -18.87 6.59 4.68
C ILE A 56 -18.59 5.33 5.51
N HIS A 57 -17.31 5.06 5.74
CA HIS A 57 -16.85 3.93 6.55
C HIS A 57 -16.14 4.48 7.79
N THR A 58 -16.49 3.97 8.95
CA THR A 58 -15.94 4.47 10.21
C THR A 58 -15.97 3.40 11.30
N THR A 59 -15.00 3.47 12.21
CA THR A 59 -14.97 2.58 13.38
C THR A 59 -16.03 2.94 14.42
N LYS A 60 -16.65 4.12 14.32
CA LYS A 60 -17.68 4.55 15.28
C LYS A 60 -18.98 3.79 15.11
N ILE A 61 -19.22 3.22 13.94
CA ILE A 61 -20.41 2.44 13.68
C ILE A 61 -20.05 0.98 13.84
N LEU A 62 -20.66 0.33 14.83
CA LEU A 62 -20.40 -1.07 15.10
C LEU A 62 -21.14 -1.94 14.07
N ARG A 63 -20.53 -2.10 12.92
CA ARG A 63 -21.04 -2.98 11.88
C ARG A 63 -19.94 -3.93 11.47
N LEU A 64 -20.19 -5.20 11.60
CA LEU A 64 -19.21 -6.24 11.27
C LEU A 64 -18.82 -6.26 9.81
N SER A 65 -19.68 -5.73 8.95
CA SER A 65 -19.42 -5.69 7.51
C SER A 65 -18.81 -4.39 7.01
N GLU A 66 -18.48 -3.46 7.90
CA GLU A 66 -17.89 -2.19 7.50
C GLU A 66 -16.50 -2.41 6.95
N ASP A 67 -16.26 -1.93 5.73
CA ASP A 67 -14.98 -2.07 5.05
C ASP A 67 -14.18 -0.79 5.20
N LEU A 68 -13.19 -0.82 6.06
CA LEU A 68 -12.34 0.34 6.29
C LEU A 68 -11.14 0.33 5.34
N PRO A 69 -10.65 1.52 4.97
CA PRO A 69 -9.50 1.58 4.06
C PRO A 69 -8.21 1.20 4.76
N LEU A 70 -7.35 0.52 4.02
CA LEU A 70 -5.98 0.28 4.43
C LEU A 70 -5.09 1.05 3.50
N ILE A 71 -4.07 1.70 4.06
CA ILE A 71 -3.13 2.51 3.30
C ILE A 71 -1.76 1.86 3.42
N ILE A 72 -1.14 1.55 2.30
CA ILE A 72 0.21 0.99 2.28
C ILE A 72 1.15 2.06 1.78
N ASP A 73 2.16 2.40 2.58
CA ASP A 73 3.19 3.37 2.21
C ASP A 73 4.50 2.66 1.98
N ILE A 74 5.13 2.96 0.84
CA ILE A 74 6.43 2.41 0.46
C ILE A 74 7.29 3.56 -0.03
N VAL A 75 8.45 3.75 0.58
CA VAL A 75 9.43 4.75 0.14
C VAL A 75 10.70 4.02 -0.30
N ASP A 76 11.14 4.31 -1.50
CA ASP A 76 12.37 3.73 -2.03
C ASP A 76 12.87 4.62 -3.17
N GLU A 77 14.02 4.27 -3.72
CA GLU A 77 14.55 4.99 -4.86
C GLU A 77 13.61 4.86 -6.06
N ILE A 78 13.66 5.87 -6.93
CA ILE A 78 12.72 6.05 -8.04
C ILE A 78 12.60 4.78 -8.90
N THR A 79 13.73 4.22 -9.30
CA THR A 79 13.74 3.05 -10.20
C THR A 79 13.00 1.86 -9.62
N LYS A 80 13.23 1.57 -8.34
CA LYS A 80 12.59 0.43 -7.68
C LYS A 80 11.09 0.64 -7.55
N ILE A 81 10.67 1.85 -7.24
CA ILE A 81 9.24 2.17 -7.13
C ILE A 81 8.58 2.00 -8.50
N GLU A 82 9.20 2.54 -9.56
CA GLU A 82 8.64 2.42 -10.90
C GLU A 82 8.51 0.98 -11.37
N GLN A 83 9.46 0.14 -11.01
CA GLN A 83 9.41 -1.28 -11.35
C GLN A 83 8.32 -2.03 -10.59
N PHE A 84 7.90 -1.52 -9.44
CA PHE A 84 6.88 -2.17 -8.63
C PHE A 84 5.46 -1.79 -9.04
N ILE A 85 5.26 -0.66 -9.70
CA ILE A 85 3.93 -0.22 -10.13
C ILE A 85 3.19 -1.26 -10.97
N PRO A 86 3.83 -1.90 -11.99
CA PRO A 86 3.15 -2.94 -12.75
C PRO A 86 2.71 -4.13 -11.90
N VAL A 87 3.45 -4.44 -10.84
CA VAL A 87 3.08 -5.53 -9.93
C VAL A 87 1.76 -5.18 -9.22
N ILE A 88 1.62 -3.93 -8.79
CA ILE A 88 0.40 -3.46 -8.14
C ILE A 88 -0.78 -3.50 -9.11
N ASP A 89 -0.59 -3.04 -10.33
CA ASP A 89 -1.63 -3.06 -11.36
C ASP A 89 -2.15 -4.46 -11.57
N LYS A 90 -1.24 -5.42 -11.66
CA LYS A 90 -1.61 -6.83 -11.84
C LYS A 90 -2.39 -7.37 -10.65
N ILE A 91 -2.00 -7.01 -9.44
CA ILE A 91 -2.72 -7.43 -8.24
C ILE A 91 -4.15 -6.91 -8.26
N PHE A 92 -4.35 -5.64 -8.57
CA PHE A 92 -5.69 -5.07 -8.63
C PHE A 92 -6.53 -5.70 -9.73
N GLU A 93 -5.93 -5.98 -10.88
CA GLU A 93 -6.65 -6.64 -11.98
C GLU A 93 -7.09 -8.04 -11.58
N GLU A 94 -6.21 -8.84 -11.00
CA GLU A 94 -6.54 -10.20 -10.59
C GLU A 94 -7.55 -10.23 -9.45
N ALA A 95 -7.46 -9.29 -8.53
CA ALA A 95 -8.39 -9.19 -7.40
C ALA A 95 -9.73 -8.62 -7.86
N ASN A 96 -9.77 -7.96 -9.00
CA ASN A 96 -10.95 -7.28 -9.52
C ASN A 96 -11.55 -6.34 -8.47
N CYS A 97 -10.70 -5.55 -7.85
CA CYS A 97 -11.12 -4.59 -6.85
C CYS A 97 -10.68 -3.19 -7.24
N GLY A 98 -11.34 -2.19 -6.65
CA GLY A 98 -10.96 -0.81 -6.82
C GLY A 98 -9.90 -0.40 -5.83
N GLY A 99 -9.27 0.73 -6.09
CA GLY A 99 -8.26 1.27 -5.21
C GLY A 99 -7.74 2.59 -5.74
N LEU A 100 -6.85 3.19 -4.98
CA LEU A 100 -6.20 4.42 -5.37
C LEU A 100 -4.71 4.25 -5.17
N VAL A 101 -3.93 4.63 -6.17
CA VAL A 101 -2.47 4.57 -6.09
C VAL A 101 -1.92 5.93 -6.42
N THR A 102 -1.10 6.48 -5.54
CA THR A 102 -0.50 7.80 -5.76
C THR A 102 1.00 7.74 -5.61
N LEU A 103 1.67 8.66 -6.28
CA LEU A 103 3.11 8.85 -6.16
C LEU A 103 3.39 10.28 -5.73
N GLU A 104 4.31 10.42 -4.78
CA GLU A 104 4.78 11.74 -4.36
C GLU A 104 6.30 11.71 -4.32
N LYS A 105 6.89 12.87 -4.53
CA LYS A 105 8.33 13.01 -4.34
C LYS A 105 8.65 12.91 -2.87
N ALA A 106 9.73 12.24 -2.55
CA ALA A 106 10.24 12.15 -1.18
C ALA A 106 11.74 12.35 -1.22
N GLU A 107 12.27 12.92 -0.19
CA GLU A 107 13.71 13.03 -0.04
C GLU A 107 14.08 12.22 1.20
N ILE A 108 14.92 11.21 1.02
CA ILE A 108 15.34 10.39 2.13
C ILE A 108 16.51 11.06 2.81
N ILE A 109 16.27 11.53 4.03
CA ILE A 109 17.31 12.16 4.83
C ILE A 109 18.20 11.10 5.46
N ARG A 110 17.58 10.00 5.86
CA ARG A 110 18.33 8.90 6.43
C ARG A 110 17.51 7.62 6.37
N TYR A 111 18.14 6.57 5.90
CA TYR A 111 17.61 5.21 6.00
C TYR A 111 18.79 4.26 6.15
N THR A 112 18.83 3.53 7.23
CA THR A 112 19.81 2.47 7.43
C THR A 112 19.08 1.27 8.03
N SER A 113 19.26 0.12 7.40
CA SER A 113 18.67 -1.10 7.94
C SER A 113 19.61 -1.73 8.95
N THR A 114 19.02 -2.26 10.02
CA THR A 114 19.80 -3.05 10.97
C THR A 114 20.09 -4.40 10.36
N ARG A 115 21.23 -4.93 10.72
CA ARG A 115 21.57 -6.27 10.29
C ARG A 115 21.09 -7.26 11.33
N THR A 116 20.56 -8.33 10.85
CA THR A 116 20.10 -9.40 11.73
C THR A 116 20.67 -10.73 11.29
#